data_ddc3606163744ee3b77d668acef20c07
#
_entry.id   ddc3606163744ee3b77d668acef20c07
#
_cell.length_a   1.000
_cell.length_b   1.000
_cell.length_c   1.000
_cell.angle_alpha   90.00
_cell.angle_beta   90.00
_cell.angle_gamma   90.00
#
_symmetry.space_group_name_H-M   'P 1'
#
loop_
_entity.id
_entity.type
_entity.pdbx_description
1 polymer ?
#
loop_
_entity_poly.entity_id
_entity_poly.type
_entity_poly.pdbx_seq_one_letter_code
_entity_poly.pdbx_strand_id
1 'polypeptide(L)'
;KAQEVNHEIAKYVDVMIGNEEDFTACLGFEVVGADENISSIEVDAFKNMINTAVGEFPNFKVTATTLRAVKSATVNDWGAICWANGSFYEATNRTDMEIFDRVGGDDSFASGLIYGFISTGDPQQAVEYGAAHGALAMTTPGDTSMASKAEVERLKEWDGGMVVSPLVTITPSPT
;
A
#
# COMPACT_ATOMS: atom_id res chain seq x y z
N LYS A 1 -18.18 -17.63 9.88
CA LYS A 1 -18.73 -16.63 10.83
C LYS A 1 -18.01 -15.28 10.73
N ALA A 2 -16.66 -15.21 10.70
CA ALA A 2 -15.98 -13.92 10.53
C ALA A 2 -16.30 -13.29 9.17
N GLN A 3 -16.14 -14.03 8.07
CA GLN A 3 -16.48 -13.57 6.73
C GLN A 3 -17.93 -13.10 6.60
N GLU A 4 -18.90 -13.82 7.15
CA GLU A 4 -20.32 -13.43 7.14
C GLU A 4 -20.54 -12.06 7.79
N VAL A 5 -19.86 -11.80 8.92
CA VAL A 5 -19.95 -10.51 9.61
C VAL A 5 -19.26 -9.41 8.79
N ASN A 6 -18.07 -9.70 8.24
CA ASN A 6 -17.32 -8.74 7.43
C ASN A 6 -18.08 -8.38 6.14
N HIS A 7 -18.74 -9.35 5.48
CA HIS A 7 -19.61 -9.10 4.33
C HIS A 7 -20.79 -8.16 4.68
N GLU A 8 -21.40 -8.32 5.87
CA GLU A 8 -22.45 -7.40 6.29
C GLU A 8 -21.91 -5.99 6.55
N ILE A 9 -20.73 -5.87 7.17
CA ILE A 9 -20.07 -4.58 7.42
C ILE A 9 -19.66 -3.92 6.09
N ALA A 10 -19.10 -4.68 5.16
CA ALA A 10 -18.61 -4.18 3.88
C ALA A 10 -19.68 -3.43 3.08
N LYS A 11 -20.95 -3.78 3.23
CA LYS A 11 -22.08 -3.08 2.59
C LYS A 11 -22.23 -1.61 2.99
N TYR A 12 -21.58 -1.20 4.07
CA TYR A 12 -21.64 0.16 4.61
C TYR A 12 -20.29 0.89 4.52
N VAL A 13 -19.30 0.28 3.88
CA VAL A 13 -17.95 0.81 3.74
C VAL A 13 -17.80 1.54 2.41
N ASP A 14 -17.29 2.77 2.43
CA ASP A 14 -16.93 3.53 1.22
C ASP A 14 -15.49 3.28 0.77
N VAL A 15 -14.60 3.02 1.72
CA VAL A 15 -13.16 2.86 1.45
C VAL A 15 -12.67 1.55 2.07
N MET A 16 -12.26 0.61 1.22
CA MET A 16 -11.64 -0.65 1.65
C MET A 16 -10.13 -0.55 1.47
N ILE A 17 -9.40 -0.71 2.56
CA ILE A 17 -7.93 -0.76 2.55
C ILE A 17 -7.52 -2.05 3.25
N GLY A 18 -6.61 -2.80 2.64
CA GLY A 18 -6.09 -4.02 3.23
C GLY A 18 -5.01 -4.66 2.36
N ASN A 19 -4.32 -5.62 2.91
CA ASN A 19 -3.42 -6.47 2.17
C ASN A 19 -4.18 -7.66 1.54
N GLU A 20 -3.45 -8.56 0.87
CA GLU A 20 -4.02 -9.76 0.26
C GLU A 20 -4.83 -10.61 1.26
N GLU A 21 -4.30 -10.79 2.48
CA GLU A 21 -4.94 -11.62 3.50
C GLU A 21 -6.27 -11.02 3.97
N ASP A 22 -6.38 -9.69 4.01
CA ASP A 22 -7.63 -9.01 4.36
C ASP A 22 -8.73 -9.28 3.32
N PHE A 23 -8.39 -9.28 2.04
CA PHE A 23 -9.35 -9.63 0.99
C PHE A 23 -9.71 -11.11 1.00
N THR A 24 -8.74 -12.00 1.20
CA THR A 24 -8.97 -13.44 1.17
C THR A 24 -9.58 -13.96 2.47
N ALA A 25 -8.96 -13.74 3.61
CA ALA A 25 -9.41 -14.28 4.89
C ALA A 25 -10.66 -13.56 5.41
N CYS A 26 -10.73 -12.23 5.28
CA CYS A 26 -11.82 -11.44 5.84
C CYS A 26 -13.03 -11.34 4.93
N LEU A 27 -12.85 -11.26 3.60
CA LEU A 27 -13.93 -11.13 2.63
C LEU A 27 -14.11 -12.36 1.73
N GLY A 28 -13.17 -13.32 1.74
CA GLY A 28 -13.30 -14.56 0.98
C GLY A 28 -12.99 -14.42 -0.51
N PHE A 29 -12.34 -13.35 -0.96
CA PHE A 29 -11.91 -13.20 -2.34
C PHE A 29 -10.59 -13.93 -2.56
N GLU A 30 -10.52 -14.76 -3.59
CA GLU A 30 -9.30 -15.49 -3.94
C GLU A 30 -8.43 -14.64 -4.87
N VAL A 31 -7.12 -14.59 -4.57
CA VAL A 31 -6.12 -14.09 -5.52
C VAL A 31 -5.71 -15.26 -6.40
N VAL A 32 -6.31 -15.36 -7.56
CA VAL A 32 -6.01 -16.44 -8.51
C VAL A 32 -4.66 -16.19 -9.16
N GLY A 33 -3.70 -17.09 -8.93
CA GLY A 33 -2.36 -17.04 -9.52
C GLY A 33 -1.25 -16.47 -8.62
N ALA A 34 -1.55 -16.05 -7.39
CA ALA A 34 -0.51 -15.74 -6.43
C ALA A 34 0.09 -17.05 -5.87
N ASP A 35 1.33 -17.32 -6.21
CA ASP A 35 2.10 -18.43 -5.61
C ASP A 35 2.51 -18.02 -4.19
N GLU A 36 2.50 -18.97 -3.23
CA GLU A 36 2.91 -18.72 -1.83
C GLU A 36 4.37 -18.23 -1.69
N ASN A 37 5.16 -18.34 -2.75
CA ASN A 37 6.51 -17.80 -2.88
C ASN A 37 6.54 -16.59 -3.82
N ILE A 38 5.89 -15.49 -3.42
CA ILE A 38 5.86 -14.24 -4.20
C ILE A 38 7.28 -13.66 -4.29
N SER A 39 8.02 -14.08 -5.31
CA SER A 39 9.31 -13.48 -5.68
C SER A 39 9.15 -12.27 -6.61
N SER A 40 7.94 -12.09 -7.17
CA SER A 40 7.55 -10.94 -8.00
C SER A 40 6.12 -10.50 -7.64
N ILE A 41 5.87 -9.21 -7.69
CA ILE A 41 4.54 -8.64 -7.46
C ILE A 41 3.69 -8.87 -8.71
N GLU A 42 2.70 -9.75 -8.61
CA GLU A 42 1.73 -9.97 -9.69
C GLU A 42 0.57 -8.98 -9.60
N VAL A 43 0.80 -7.75 -10.05
CA VAL A 43 -0.15 -6.63 -9.98
C VAL A 43 -1.50 -6.97 -10.61
N ASP A 44 -1.51 -7.72 -11.72
CA ASP A 44 -2.75 -8.08 -12.42
C ASP A 44 -3.65 -9.03 -11.60
N ALA A 45 -3.06 -9.92 -10.80
CA ALA A 45 -3.82 -10.79 -9.90
C ALA A 45 -4.56 -9.95 -8.83
N PHE A 46 -3.87 -8.96 -8.27
CA PHE A 46 -4.49 -8.02 -7.31
C PHE A 46 -5.56 -7.14 -7.96
N LYS A 47 -5.36 -6.66 -9.19
CA LYS A 47 -6.39 -5.91 -9.92
C LYS A 47 -7.64 -6.75 -10.15
N ASN A 48 -7.48 -8.03 -10.50
CA ASN A 48 -8.61 -8.96 -10.68
C ASN A 48 -9.37 -9.19 -9.37
N MET A 49 -8.66 -9.36 -8.25
CA MET A 49 -9.26 -9.48 -6.93
C MET A 49 -10.07 -8.21 -6.58
N ILE A 50 -9.50 -7.03 -6.76
CA ILE A 50 -10.18 -5.76 -6.51
C ILE A 50 -11.41 -5.61 -7.41
N ASN A 51 -11.32 -5.94 -8.72
CA ASN A 51 -12.47 -5.92 -9.62
C ASN A 51 -13.60 -6.82 -9.14
N THR A 52 -13.28 -8.00 -8.60
CA THR A 52 -14.27 -8.90 -8.01
C THR A 52 -14.91 -8.27 -6.77
N ALA A 53 -14.10 -7.69 -5.88
CA ALA A 53 -14.57 -7.05 -4.66
C ALA A 53 -15.50 -5.85 -4.94
N VAL A 54 -15.14 -4.96 -5.87
CA VAL A 54 -15.98 -3.80 -6.22
C VAL A 54 -17.22 -4.21 -7.01
N GLY A 55 -17.18 -5.35 -7.72
CA GLY A 55 -18.36 -5.94 -8.37
C GLY A 55 -19.37 -6.46 -7.36
N GLU A 56 -18.92 -7.05 -6.26
CA GLU A 56 -19.78 -7.55 -5.17
C GLU A 56 -20.24 -6.41 -4.23
N PHE A 57 -19.36 -5.44 -3.97
CA PHE A 57 -19.65 -4.29 -3.09
C PHE A 57 -19.62 -2.97 -3.90
N PRO A 58 -20.69 -2.65 -4.66
CA PRO A 58 -20.74 -1.46 -5.50
C PRO A 58 -20.76 -0.14 -4.71
N ASN A 59 -20.89 -0.20 -3.40
CA ASN A 59 -20.73 0.93 -2.50
C ASN A 59 -19.27 1.34 -2.28
N PHE A 60 -18.29 0.48 -2.58
CA PHE A 60 -16.88 0.86 -2.49
C PHE A 60 -16.57 1.97 -3.49
N LYS A 61 -16.09 3.10 -3.00
CA LYS A 61 -15.63 4.24 -3.81
C LYS A 61 -14.14 4.18 -4.05
N VAL A 62 -13.41 3.64 -3.08
CA VAL A 62 -11.97 3.44 -3.11
C VAL A 62 -11.66 2.07 -2.57
N THR A 63 -10.81 1.34 -3.28
CA THR A 63 -10.25 0.07 -2.81
C THR A 63 -8.74 0.10 -3.03
N ALA A 64 -7.96 -0.09 -1.99
CA ALA A 64 -6.52 0.00 -2.07
C ALA A 64 -5.84 -1.17 -1.36
N THR A 65 -4.72 -1.63 -1.91
CA THR A 65 -3.91 -2.70 -1.33
C THR A 65 -2.43 -2.38 -1.44
N THR A 66 -1.70 -2.76 -0.41
CA THR A 66 -0.24 -2.76 -0.42
C THR A 66 0.28 -3.99 -1.17
N LEU A 67 1.38 -3.83 -1.88
CA LEU A 67 2.04 -4.87 -2.64
C LEU A 67 3.45 -5.07 -2.07
N ARG A 68 3.76 -6.29 -1.66
CA ARG A 68 5.05 -6.60 -1.05
C ARG A 68 5.64 -7.89 -1.62
N ALA A 69 6.89 -7.81 -2.09
CA ALA A 69 7.69 -9.00 -2.37
C ALA A 69 8.82 -9.13 -1.34
N VAL A 70 8.85 -10.26 -0.65
CA VAL A 70 9.85 -10.54 0.39
C VAL A 70 11.07 -11.17 -0.26
N LYS A 71 12.21 -10.47 -0.24
CA LYS A 71 13.50 -10.98 -0.73
C LYS A 71 14.31 -11.65 0.39
N SER A 72 14.25 -11.06 1.58
CA SER A 72 14.85 -11.61 2.79
C SER A 72 14.08 -11.13 4.03
N ALA A 73 14.53 -11.53 5.22
CA ALA A 73 13.93 -11.07 6.47
C ALA A 73 13.96 -9.54 6.63
N THR A 74 14.94 -8.86 6.02
CA THR A 74 15.19 -7.43 6.17
C THR A 74 15.17 -6.66 4.84
N VAL A 75 14.92 -7.32 3.71
CA VAL A 75 14.87 -6.67 2.38
C VAL A 75 13.57 -7.06 1.68
N ASN A 76 12.77 -6.06 1.35
CA ASN A 76 11.50 -6.23 0.64
C ASN A 76 11.39 -5.23 -0.52
N ASP A 77 10.61 -5.61 -1.53
CA ASP A 77 10.03 -4.62 -2.44
C ASP A 77 8.68 -4.16 -1.89
N TRP A 78 8.34 -2.91 -2.15
CA TRP A 78 7.14 -2.27 -1.64
C TRP A 78 6.48 -1.38 -2.68
N GLY A 79 5.21 -1.60 -2.90
CA GLY A 79 4.36 -0.82 -3.78
C GLY A 79 2.92 -0.80 -3.27
N ALA A 80 2.03 -0.22 -4.04
CA ALA A 80 0.60 -0.22 -3.75
C ALA A 80 -0.20 0.01 -5.02
N ILE A 81 -1.44 -0.44 -5.02
CA ILE A 81 -2.44 -0.08 -6.02
C ILE A 81 -3.69 0.47 -5.34
N CYS A 82 -4.35 1.37 -6.05
CA CYS A 82 -5.63 1.94 -5.65
C CYS A 82 -6.60 1.87 -6.82
N TRP A 83 -7.81 1.41 -6.58
CA TRP A 83 -8.94 1.54 -7.49
C TRP A 83 -9.84 2.68 -7.00
N ALA A 84 -10.13 3.61 -7.88
CA ALA A 84 -11.08 4.70 -7.62
C ALA A 84 -11.70 5.17 -8.93
N ASN A 85 -12.96 5.58 -8.90
CA ASN A 85 -13.66 6.13 -10.08
C ASN A 85 -13.59 5.25 -11.34
N GLY A 86 -13.57 3.91 -11.17
CA GLY A 86 -13.52 2.96 -12.28
C GLY A 86 -12.13 2.75 -12.89
N SER A 87 -11.07 3.27 -12.29
CA SER A 87 -9.69 3.18 -12.78
C SER A 87 -8.72 2.71 -11.71
N PHE A 88 -7.62 2.08 -12.13
CA PHE A 88 -6.51 1.71 -11.26
C PHE A 88 -5.39 2.75 -11.30
N TYR A 89 -4.79 2.97 -10.16
CA TYR A 89 -3.65 3.85 -9.94
C TYR A 89 -2.59 3.05 -9.19
N GLU A 90 -1.36 3.10 -9.67
CA GLU A 90 -0.24 2.36 -9.10
C GLU A 90 0.76 3.33 -8.49
N ALA A 91 1.21 3.05 -7.28
CA ALA A 91 2.31 3.79 -6.68
C ALA A 91 3.66 3.35 -7.26
N THR A 92 4.62 4.23 -7.22
CA THR A 92 6.02 3.91 -7.52
C THR A 92 6.48 2.71 -6.70
N ASN A 93 6.92 1.65 -7.40
CA ASN A 93 7.46 0.46 -6.75
C ASN A 93 8.87 0.75 -6.22
N ARG A 94 9.07 0.52 -4.94
CA ARG A 94 10.35 0.69 -4.24
C ARG A 94 10.99 -0.66 -4.03
N THR A 95 12.08 -0.92 -4.75
CA THR A 95 12.79 -2.19 -4.72
C THR A 95 13.92 -2.16 -3.70
N ASP A 96 14.24 -3.36 -3.18
CA ASP A 96 15.40 -3.57 -2.30
C ASP A 96 15.41 -2.68 -1.05
N MET A 97 14.22 -2.41 -0.48
CA MET A 97 14.11 -1.63 0.75
C MET A 97 14.67 -2.42 1.92
N GLU A 98 15.63 -1.84 2.64
CA GLU A 98 16.05 -2.33 3.94
C GLU A 98 15.02 -1.93 5.00
N ILE A 99 14.35 -2.91 5.60
CA ILE A 99 13.32 -2.69 6.60
C ILE A 99 13.83 -3.03 8.00
N PHE A 100 13.46 -2.21 8.98
CA PHE A 100 13.72 -2.45 10.40
C PHE A 100 12.56 -3.17 11.07
N ASP A 101 11.33 -2.74 10.77
CA ASP A 101 10.12 -3.35 11.28
C ASP A 101 9.02 -3.31 10.21
N ARG A 102 8.16 -4.31 10.18
CA ARG A 102 7.02 -4.35 9.27
C ARG A 102 5.75 -3.80 9.89
N VAL A 103 5.71 -3.78 11.22
CA VAL A 103 4.55 -3.29 11.97
C VAL A 103 4.38 -1.80 11.73
N GLY A 104 3.14 -1.35 11.53
CA GLY A 104 2.83 0.05 11.23
C GLY A 104 2.93 0.46 9.76
N GLY A 105 3.45 -0.39 8.87
CA GLY A 105 3.52 -0.10 7.43
C GLY A 105 2.15 0.09 6.79
N ASP A 106 1.22 -0.81 7.06
CA ASP A 106 -0.15 -0.76 6.51
C ASP A 106 -0.98 0.37 7.12
N ASP A 107 -0.87 0.64 8.43
CA ASP A 107 -1.53 1.78 9.07
C ASP A 107 -1.00 3.11 8.52
N SER A 108 0.30 3.20 8.30
CA SER A 108 0.93 4.37 7.70
C SER A 108 0.54 4.54 6.24
N PHE A 109 0.44 3.44 5.48
CA PHE A 109 -0.12 3.46 4.13
C PHE A 109 -1.54 4.02 4.13
N ALA A 110 -2.42 3.49 4.99
CA ALA A 110 -3.81 3.93 5.08
C ALA A 110 -3.91 5.42 5.42
N SER A 111 -3.13 5.89 6.40
CA SER A 111 -3.13 7.31 6.78
C SER A 111 -2.61 8.22 5.68
N GLY A 112 -1.55 7.83 4.96
CA GLY A 112 -1.01 8.56 3.82
C GLY A 112 -1.98 8.62 2.65
N LEU A 113 -2.65 7.50 2.33
CA LEU A 113 -3.68 7.42 1.30
C LEU A 113 -4.84 8.38 1.60
N ILE A 114 -5.37 8.33 2.83
CA ILE A 114 -6.46 9.22 3.28
C ILE A 114 -6.03 10.68 3.20
N TYR A 115 -4.83 11.00 3.71
CA TYR A 115 -4.26 12.34 3.61
C TYR A 115 -4.20 12.82 2.16
N GLY A 116 -3.70 11.99 1.24
CA GLY A 116 -3.59 12.31 -0.18
C GLY A 116 -4.95 12.62 -0.81
N PHE A 117 -5.98 11.81 -0.53
CA PHE A 117 -7.34 12.08 -1.00
C PHE A 117 -7.90 13.40 -0.46
N ILE A 118 -7.75 13.66 0.84
CA ILE A 118 -8.27 14.89 1.46
C ILE A 118 -7.55 16.13 0.93
N SER A 119 -6.23 16.04 0.72
CA SER A 119 -5.42 17.20 0.36
C SER A 119 -5.40 17.52 -1.13
N THR A 120 -5.56 16.52 -2.00
CA THR A 120 -5.41 16.69 -3.46
C THR A 120 -6.67 16.34 -4.26
N GLY A 121 -7.50 15.43 -3.75
CA GLY A 121 -8.62 14.86 -4.50
C GLY A 121 -8.19 13.94 -5.65
N ASP A 122 -6.91 13.71 -5.84
CA ASP A 122 -6.32 12.92 -6.93
C ASP A 122 -5.93 11.52 -6.43
N PRO A 123 -6.53 10.43 -6.96
CA PRO A 123 -6.21 9.06 -6.56
C PRO A 123 -4.75 8.65 -6.79
N GLN A 124 -4.10 9.16 -7.86
CA GLN A 124 -2.69 8.87 -8.11
C GLN A 124 -1.81 9.49 -7.01
N GLN A 125 -2.08 10.75 -6.65
CA GLN A 125 -1.36 11.38 -5.55
C GLN A 125 -1.63 10.66 -4.22
N ALA A 126 -2.88 10.24 -4.00
CA ALA A 126 -3.26 9.54 -2.77
C ALA A 126 -2.50 8.23 -2.59
N VAL A 127 -2.43 7.38 -3.63
CA VAL A 127 -1.71 6.10 -3.53
C VAL A 127 -0.19 6.30 -3.36
N GLU A 128 0.38 7.35 -3.97
CA GLU A 128 1.80 7.71 -3.78
C GLU A 128 2.10 8.18 -2.34
N TYR A 129 1.22 9.02 -1.75
CA TYR A 129 1.35 9.41 -0.34
C TYR A 129 1.28 8.19 0.60
N GLY A 130 0.34 7.28 0.34
CA GLY A 130 0.21 6.04 1.09
C GLY A 130 1.46 5.19 1.01
N ALA A 131 1.92 4.87 -0.19
CA ALA A 131 3.08 4.02 -0.41
C ALA A 131 4.38 4.63 0.16
N ALA A 132 4.57 5.95 0.01
CA ALA A 132 5.73 6.64 0.57
C ALA A 132 5.71 6.64 2.11
N HIS A 133 4.55 6.89 2.74
CA HIS A 133 4.45 6.88 4.19
C HIS A 133 4.64 5.47 4.77
N GLY A 134 4.03 4.44 4.16
CA GLY A 134 4.24 3.05 4.58
C GLY A 134 5.71 2.61 4.46
N ALA A 135 6.38 3.02 3.38
CA ALA A 135 7.81 2.75 3.20
C ALA A 135 8.66 3.39 4.32
N LEU A 136 8.41 4.65 4.66
CA LEU A 136 9.13 5.35 5.74
C LEU A 136 8.89 4.69 7.10
N ALA A 137 7.67 4.27 7.39
CA ALA A 137 7.35 3.58 8.64
C ALA A 137 8.19 2.30 8.81
N MET A 138 8.30 1.50 7.76
CA MET A 138 9.08 0.26 7.79
C MET A 138 10.59 0.47 7.89
N THR A 139 11.11 1.65 7.55
CA THR A 139 12.54 1.98 7.66
C THR A 139 12.92 2.60 9.00
N THR A 140 11.99 2.66 9.96
CA THR A 140 12.22 3.13 11.33
C THR A 140 11.90 2.00 12.33
N PRO A 141 12.61 1.91 13.48
CA PRO A 141 12.25 0.96 14.51
C PRO A 141 10.90 1.29 15.15
N GLY A 142 10.10 0.23 15.42
CA GLY A 142 8.82 0.34 16.10
C GLY A 142 7.64 0.46 15.13
N ASP A 143 6.44 0.48 15.70
CA ASP A 143 5.17 0.43 15.00
C ASP A 143 4.57 1.83 14.67
N THR A 144 5.20 2.87 15.17
CA THR A 144 4.71 4.25 15.01
C THR A 144 5.60 5.03 14.06
N SER A 145 5.01 5.51 12.96
CA SER A 145 5.73 6.37 12.04
C SER A 145 6.01 7.73 12.68
N MET A 146 7.29 8.13 12.66
CA MET A 146 7.74 9.46 13.05
C MET A 146 8.05 10.34 11.82
N ALA A 147 7.70 9.88 10.61
CA ALA A 147 7.96 10.61 9.39
C ALA A 147 7.19 11.93 9.33
N SER A 148 7.90 13.01 9.07
CA SER A 148 7.29 14.29 8.77
C SER A 148 6.65 14.32 7.38
N LYS A 149 5.68 15.20 7.18
CA LYS A 149 5.09 15.43 5.85
C LYS A 149 6.17 15.71 4.78
N ALA A 150 7.17 16.50 5.09
CA ALA A 150 8.25 16.84 4.16
C ALA A 150 9.09 15.61 3.76
N GLU A 151 9.26 14.64 4.64
CA GLU A 151 9.95 13.38 4.32
C GLU A 151 9.09 12.50 3.42
N VAL A 152 7.79 12.41 3.69
CA VAL A 152 6.85 11.67 2.84
C VAL A 152 6.80 12.29 1.43
N GLU A 153 6.71 13.63 1.32
CA GLU A 153 6.71 14.33 0.03
C GLU A 153 8.01 14.10 -0.75
N ARG A 154 9.16 14.16 -0.10
CA ARG A 154 10.44 13.84 -0.75
C ARG A 154 10.49 12.41 -1.28
N LEU A 155 10.05 11.43 -0.48
CA LEU A 155 10.06 10.04 -0.91
C LEU A 155 9.02 9.78 -2.01
N LYS A 156 7.89 10.47 -2.00
CA LYS A 156 6.88 10.40 -3.04
C LYS A 156 7.41 10.85 -4.41
N GLU A 157 8.26 11.88 -4.42
CA GLU A 157 8.88 12.42 -5.64
C GLU A 157 10.09 11.61 -6.13
N TRP A 158 10.50 10.60 -5.36
CA TRP A 158 11.63 9.74 -5.70
C TRP A 158 11.23 8.74 -6.80
N ASP A 159 12.03 8.68 -7.87
CA ASP A 159 11.79 7.90 -9.10
C ASP A 159 12.22 6.41 -9.04
N GLY A 160 12.41 5.85 -7.84
CA GLY A 160 12.65 4.42 -7.64
C GLY A 160 14.12 4.01 -7.60
N GLY A 161 14.80 4.33 -6.54
CA GLY A 161 16.10 3.76 -6.17
C GLY A 161 16.05 3.17 -4.77
N MET A 162 17.15 2.59 -4.30
CA MET A 162 17.26 2.02 -2.96
C MET A 162 16.84 3.04 -1.89
N VAL A 163 15.81 2.74 -1.11
CA VAL A 163 15.42 3.55 0.04
C VAL A 163 16.36 3.21 1.19
N VAL A 164 17.33 4.06 1.41
CA VAL A 164 18.21 3.96 2.58
C VAL A 164 17.53 4.67 3.75
N SER A 165 17.61 4.06 4.94
CA SER A 165 17.04 4.55 6.20
C SER A 165 17.07 6.09 6.35
N PRO A 166 16.01 6.71 6.89
CA PRO A 166 15.91 8.15 7.11
C PRO A 166 16.99 8.72 8.07
N LEU A 167 17.77 7.88 8.72
CA LEU A 167 18.95 8.29 9.49
C LEU A 167 20.13 8.69 8.61
N VAL A 168 20.06 8.44 7.28
CA VAL A 168 21.06 8.95 6.34
C VAL A 168 20.49 10.20 5.70
N THR A 169 21.05 11.34 6.05
CA THR A 169 20.76 12.64 5.42
C THR A 169 20.94 12.49 3.92
N ILE A 170 19.84 12.54 3.15
CA ILE A 170 19.91 12.59 1.68
C ILE A 170 20.55 13.95 1.32
N THR A 171 21.83 13.94 1.08
CA THR A 171 22.49 15.10 0.46
C THR A 171 22.08 15.11 -1.02
N PRO A 172 21.50 16.20 -1.54
CA PRO A 172 21.24 16.31 -2.96
C PRO A 172 22.55 16.18 -3.73
N SER A 173 22.55 15.41 -4.83
CA SER A 173 23.66 15.37 -5.76
C SER A 173 23.97 16.78 -6.22
N PRO A 174 25.24 17.21 -6.23
CA PRO A 174 25.59 18.48 -6.82
C PRO A 174 25.30 18.45 -8.33
N THR A 175 24.53 19.42 -8.79
CA THR A 175 24.22 19.71 -10.20
C THR A 175 25.48 20.07 -10.98
#